data_0e204387b188109bdc56e76e45efc206
#
_entry.id   0e204387b188109bdc56e76e45efc206
#
_cell.length_a   1.000
_cell.length_b   1.000
_cell.length_c   1.000
_cell.angle_alpha   90.00
_cell.angle_beta   90.00
_cell.angle_gamma   90.00
#
_symmetry.space_group_name_H-M   'P 1'
#
loop_
_entity.id
_entity.type
_entity.pdbx_description
1 polymer ?
#
loop_
_entity_poly.entity_id
_entity_poly.type
_entity_poly.pdbx_seq_one_letter_code
_entity_poly.pdbx_strand_id
1 'polypeptide(L)'
;DKIIATPHYHPEFKYLKGEELNKVCEEFKKQLKENNIDIEIYLGNEIYFTYDLIEKISELDFYCLNKSKYILIEFPPTNFPLNLCNIVYELKQKGFIPVLAHVERYIKIHDDPEIIYDCIKTGAIIQINSSSLIGKQGKEIQRFCNLLIERNMVHLVATDAHGSQRRRPMMKDAYQYIEKKYSKEIADNLFINNAQCILDNKEIIIEEPFEKSMEKVSFLKRIFRR
;
A
#
# COMPACT_ATOMS: atom_id res chain seq x y z
N ASP A 1 -17.99 -2.55 7.26
CA ASP A 1 -16.73 -2.22 6.53
C ASP A 1 -15.53 -2.34 7.47
N LYS A 2 -14.30 -2.54 6.88
CA LYS A 2 -13.05 -2.67 7.64
C LYS A 2 -12.03 -1.65 7.15
N ILE A 3 -11.31 -1.01 8.08
CA ILE A 3 -10.29 -0.01 7.76
C ILE A 3 -9.04 -0.26 8.60
N ILE A 4 -7.87 -0.29 7.98
CA ILE A 4 -6.59 -0.18 8.69
C ILE A 4 -6.22 1.31 8.70
N ALA A 5 -6.30 1.93 9.87
CA ALA A 5 -5.86 3.31 10.08
C ALA A 5 -4.34 3.32 10.26
N THR A 6 -3.65 4.11 9.43
CA THR A 6 -2.19 4.14 9.36
C THR A 6 -1.65 5.56 9.55
N PRO A 7 -1.82 6.16 10.75
CA PRO A 7 -1.26 7.48 11.02
C PRO A 7 0.26 7.46 10.83
N HIS A 8 0.79 8.60 10.39
CA HIS A 8 2.23 8.75 10.16
C HIS A 8 3.07 8.43 11.40
N TYR A 9 4.17 7.76 11.17
CA TYR A 9 5.20 7.50 12.15
C TYR A 9 6.55 8.02 11.66
N HIS A 10 7.19 8.87 12.45
CA HIS A 10 8.55 9.30 12.24
C HIS A 10 9.26 9.32 13.59
N PRO A 11 10.48 8.73 13.73
CA PRO A 11 11.16 8.67 15.03
C PRO A 11 11.35 10.03 15.68
N GLU A 12 11.70 11.04 14.89
CA GLU A 12 12.07 12.39 15.36
C GLU A 12 10.91 13.36 15.51
N PHE A 13 9.74 13.08 14.88
CA PHE A 13 8.59 13.98 14.98
C PHE A 13 7.66 13.62 16.14
N LYS A 14 6.93 14.64 16.63
CA LYS A 14 5.94 14.51 17.70
C LYS A 14 4.61 13.97 17.18
N TYR A 15 4.62 12.78 16.60
CA TYR A 15 3.40 12.02 16.35
C TYR A 15 3.01 11.22 17.60
N LEU A 16 1.73 10.90 17.73
CA LEU A 16 1.30 9.92 18.73
C LEU A 16 1.93 8.56 18.41
N LYS A 17 2.48 7.88 19.41
CA LYS A 17 3.19 6.62 19.29
C LYS A 17 2.70 5.64 20.35
N GLY A 18 2.94 4.36 20.11
CA GLY A 18 2.74 3.31 21.10
C GLY A 18 1.39 3.38 21.80
N GLU A 19 1.42 3.30 23.12
CA GLU A 19 0.22 3.26 23.95
C GLU A 19 -0.68 4.52 23.84
N GLU A 20 -0.10 5.69 23.59
CA GLU A 20 -0.90 6.92 23.41
C GLU A 20 -1.73 6.84 22.12
N LEU A 21 -1.14 6.37 21.03
CA LEU A 21 -1.85 6.15 19.78
C LEU A 21 -2.93 5.08 19.94
N ASN A 22 -2.64 4.00 20.64
CA ASN A 22 -3.60 2.93 20.92
C ASN A 22 -4.81 3.45 21.70
N LYS A 23 -4.61 4.27 22.74
CA LYS A 23 -5.71 4.88 23.51
C LYS A 23 -6.64 5.73 22.64
N VAL A 24 -6.07 6.53 21.73
CA VAL A 24 -6.87 7.34 20.79
C VAL A 24 -7.65 6.44 19.85
N CYS A 25 -7.05 5.37 19.36
CA CYS A 25 -7.72 4.39 18.50
C CYS A 25 -8.91 3.72 19.21
N GLU A 26 -8.72 3.28 20.44
CA GLU A 26 -9.80 2.64 21.22
C GLU A 26 -10.94 3.61 21.56
N GLU A 27 -10.62 4.85 21.89
CA GLU A 27 -11.66 5.89 22.09
C GLU A 27 -12.43 6.16 20.79
N PHE A 28 -11.75 6.21 19.64
CA PHE A 28 -12.40 6.36 18.34
C PHE A 28 -13.34 5.18 18.02
N LYS A 29 -12.92 3.94 18.28
CA LYS A 29 -13.76 2.75 18.12
C LYS A 29 -15.02 2.82 18.99
N LYS A 30 -14.88 3.33 20.23
CA LYS A 30 -16.02 3.53 21.14
C LYS A 30 -17.00 4.56 20.57
N GLN A 31 -16.49 5.69 20.06
CA GLN A 31 -17.33 6.72 19.42
C GLN A 31 -18.07 6.20 18.19
N LEU A 32 -17.45 5.37 17.35
CA LEU A 32 -18.13 4.73 16.22
C LEU A 32 -19.32 3.89 16.71
N LYS A 33 -19.12 3.09 17.74
CA LYS A 33 -20.15 2.25 18.34
C LYS A 33 -21.31 3.08 18.93
N GLU A 34 -21.01 4.13 19.68
CA GLU A 34 -21.99 5.03 20.29
C GLU A 34 -22.84 5.76 19.23
N ASN A 35 -22.27 6.01 18.04
CA ASN A 35 -22.96 6.64 16.93
C ASN A 35 -23.60 5.64 15.94
N ASN A 36 -23.62 4.33 16.27
CA ASN A 36 -24.13 3.26 15.40
C ASN A 36 -23.49 3.22 14.01
N ILE A 37 -22.19 3.52 13.94
CA ILE A 37 -21.40 3.44 12.69
C ILE A 37 -20.72 2.07 12.64
N ASP A 38 -21.18 1.20 11.73
CA ASP A 38 -20.67 -0.17 11.56
C ASP A 38 -19.39 -0.20 10.70
N ILE A 39 -18.28 0.25 11.32
CA ILE A 39 -16.94 0.19 10.74
C ILE A 39 -15.97 -0.39 11.76
N GLU A 40 -15.27 -1.45 11.37
CA GLU A 40 -14.18 -2.02 12.16
C GLU A 40 -12.86 -1.27 11.87
N ILE A 41 -12.21 -0.75 12.89
CA ILE A 41 -10.93 -0.06 12.79
C ILE A 41 -9.82 -0.96 13.32
N TYR A 42 -8.80 -1.14 12.50
CA TYR A 42 -7.55 -1.77 12.83
C TYR A 42 -6.43 -0.74 12.82
N LEU A 43 -5.42 -0.91 13.67
CA LEU A 43 -4.31 0.03 13.79
C LEU A 43 -3.08 -0.46 13.04
N GLY A 44 -2.39 0.45 12.41
CA GLY A 44 -1.05 0.34 11.86
C GLY A 44 -0.37 1.68 11.87
N ASN A 45 0.81 1.78 11.28
CA ASN A 45 1.46 3.06 11.00
C ASN A 45 1.92 3.12 9.55
N GLU A 46 1.91 4.31 8.95
CA GLU A 46 2.70 4.64 7.78
C GLU A 46 4.05 5.17 8.26
N ILE A 47 5.08 4.35 8.10
CA ILE A 47 6.42 4.62 8.63
C ILE A 47 7.19 5.42 7.59
N TYR A 48 7.62 6.63 7.95
CA TYR A 48 8.49 7.42 7.09
C TYR A 48 9.91 6.83 7.11
N PHE A 49 10.44 6.51 5.94
CA PHE A 49 11.76 5.92 5.81
C PHE A 49 12.85 6.92 6.17
N THR A 50 13.75 6.49 7.05
CA THR A 50 15.02 7.13 7.39
C THR A 50 16.15 6.11 7.19
N TYR A 51 17.37 6.55 6.90
CA TYR A 51 18.48 5.63 6.60
C TYR A 51 18.86 4.73 7.80
N ASP A 52 18.58 5.18 9.02
CA ASP A 52 18.80 4.42 10.27
C ASP A 52 17.59 3.56 10.69
N LEU A 53 16.47 3.65 9.94
CA LEU A 53 15.26 2.90 10.25
C LEU A 53 15.53 1.41 10.42
N ILE A 54 16.27 0.82 9.49
CA ILE A 54 16.50 -0.63 9.48
C ILE A 54 17.29 -1.07 10.71
N GLU A 55 18.34 -0.33 11.08
CA GLU A 55 19.16 -0.64 12.25
C GLU A 55 18.33 -0.58 13.54
N LYS A 56 17.50 0.46 13.66
CA LYS A 56 16.73 0.77 14.87
C LYS A 56 15.35 0.13 14.92
N ILE A 57 14.87 -0.51 13.85
CA ILE A 57 13.46 -0.91 13.72
C ILE A 57 12.92 -1.75 14.88
N SER A 58 13.79 -2.55 15.52
CA SER A 58 13.41 -3.37 16.69
C SER A 58 13.24 -2.56 17.99
N GLU A 59 13.72 -1.32 18.01
CA GLU A 59 13.66 -0.42 19.17
C GLU A 59 12.55 0.63 19.02
N LEU A 60 11.97 0.74 17.82
CA LEU A 60 10.98 1.75 17.52
C LEU A 60 9.58 1.33 17.96
N ASP A 61 8.82 2.28 18.50
CA ASP A 61 7.47 2.08 19.02
C ASP A 61 6.42 2.42 17.95
N PHE A 62 6.31 1.56 16.93
CA PHE A 62 5.31 1.67 15.86
C PHE A 62 4.42 0.43 15.82
N TYR A 63 3.31 0.53 15.10
CA TYR A 63 2.41 -0.58 14.84
C TYR A 63 2.56 -1.13 13.42
N CYS A 64 2.83 -2.44 13.31
CA CYS A 64 2.59 -3.16 12.07
C CYS A 64 1.10 -3.10 11.70
N LEU A 65 0.75 -3.34 10.44
CA LEU A 65 -0.64 -3.34 10.00
C LEU A 65 -1.42 -4.46 10.74
N ASN A 66 -2.33 -4.07 11.63
CA ASN A 66 -3.11 -4.99 12.47
C ASN A 66 -2.28 -6.04 13.23
N LYS A 67 -1.14 -5.68 13.80
CA LYS A 67 -0.24 -6.61 14.53
C LYS A 67 0.25 -7.80 13.66
N SER A 68 0.18 -7.67 12.34
CA SER A 68 0.70 -8.64 11.38
C SER A 68 2.20 -8.46 11.16
N LYS A 69 2.78 -9.20 10.22
CA LYS A 69 4.17 -8.99 9.76
C LYS A 69 4.32 -7.82 8.77
N TYR A 70 3.21 -7.26 8.30
CA TYR A 70 3.22 -6.21 7.28
C TYR A 70 3.50 -4.84 7.88
N ILE A 71 4.42 -4.10 7.29
CA ILE A 71 4.74 -2.72 7.64
C ILE A 71 4.56 -1.82 6.41
N LEU A 72 3.83 -0.71 6.56
CA LEU A 72 3.64 0.27 5.50
C LEU A 72 4.75 1.30 5.57
N ILE A 73 5.49 1.50 4.49
CA ILE A 73 6.65 2.39 4.43
C ILE A 73 6.44 3.44 3.34
N GLU A 74 6.54 4.72 3.73
CA GLU A 74 6.60 5.87 2.85
C GLU A 74 8.05 6.33 2.67
N PHE A 75 8.47 6.63 1.45
CA PHE A 75 9.80 7.14 1.15
C PHE A 75 9.79 8.65 0.90
N PRO A 76 10.90 9.36 1.21
CA PRO A 76 11.01 10.77 0.92
C PRO A 76 10.94 11.00 -0.60
N PRO A 77 10.03 11.86 -1.11
CA PRO A 77 9.86 12.06 -2.55
C PRO A 77 11.06 12.70 -3.23
N THR A 78 11.84 13.51 -2.49
CA THR A 78 13.02 14.22 -3.00
C THR A 78 14.33 13.46 -2.80
N ASN A 79 14.38 12.51 -1.86
CA ASN A 79 15.57 11.71 -1.55
C ASN A 79 15.22 10.22 -1.57
N PHE A 80 14.69 9.77 -2.68
CA PHE A 80 14.29 8.37 -2.86
C PHE A 80 15.53 7.46 -2.86
N PRO A 81 15.54 6.36 -2.07
CA PRO A 81 16.71 5.51 -1.94
C PRO A 81 17.00 4.74 -3.24
N LEU A 82 18.25 4.79 -3.71
CA LEU A 82 18.69 4.06 -4.90
C LEU A 82 18.84 2.54 -4.64
N ASN A 83 18.96 2.14 -3.38
CA ASN A 83 19.12 0.75 -2.94
C ASN A 83 17.84 0.14 -2.38
N LEU A 84 16.67 0.52 -2.95
CA LEU A 84 15.35 0.12 -2.43
C LEU A 84 15.21 -1.40 -2.24
N CYS A 85 15.69 -2.20 -3.18
CA CYS A 85 15.61 -3.66 -3.07
C CYS A 85 16.43 -4.22 -1.90
N ASN A 86 17.57 -3.61 -1.58
CA ASN A 86 18.35 -4.00 -0.40
C ASN A 86 17.58 -3.67 0.89
N ILE A 87 16.91 -2.50 0.94
CA ILE A 87 16.05 -2.12 2.06
C ILE A 87 14.94 -3.15 2.25
N VAL A 88 14.26 -3.55 1.19
CA VAL A 88 13.23 -4.61 1.21
C VAL A 88 13.81 -5.92 1.73
N TYR A 89 14.97 -6.32 1.23
CA TYR A 89 15.64 -7.56 1.67
C TYR A 89 15.97 -7.54 3.16
N GLU A 90 16.58 -6.46 3.66
CA GLU A 90 16.98 -6.33 5.07
C GLU A 90 15.77 -6.33 6.01
N LEU A 91 14.66 -5.66 5.63
CA LEU A 91 13.41 -5.70 6.39
C LEU A 91 12.83 -7.10 6.46
N LYS A 92 12.89 -7.86 5.36
CA LYS A 92 12.47 -9.25 5.34
C LYS A 92 13.33 -10.14 6.23
N GLN A 93 14.66 -9.93 6.27
CA GLN A 93 15.55 -10.65 7.18
C GLN A 93 15.20 -10.40 8.65
N LYS A 94 14.62 -9.25 8.97
CA LYS A 94 14.11 -8.92 10.31
C LYS A 94 12.68 -9.45 10.56
N GLY A 95 12.09 -10.19 9.61
CA GLY A 95 10.77 -10.83 9.75
C GLY A 95 9.58 -9.96 9.33
N PHE A 96 9.81 -8.78 8.75
CA PHE A 96 8.77 -7.92 8.24
C PHE A 96 8.48 -8.18 6.76
N ILE A 97 7.25 -7.89 6.33
CA ILE A 97 6.85 -7.84 4.93
C ILE A 97 6.59 -6.36 4.58
N PRO A 98 7.50 -5.70 3.85
CA PRO A 98 7.34 -4.29 3.53
C PRO A 98 6.26 -4.08 2.47
N VAL A 99 5.32 -3.17 2.78
CA VAL A 99 4.33 -2.61 1.86
C VAL A 99 4.84 -1.23 1.47
N LEU A 100 5.17 -1.03 0.19
CA LEU A 100 5.65 0.25 -0.31
C LEU A 100 4.44 1.14 -0.61
N ALA A 101 4.32 2.24 0.13
CA ALA A 101 3.18 3.15 0.08
C ALA A 101 3.17 3.97 -1.21
N HIS A 102 2.00 4.12 -1.83
CA HIS A 102 1.67 5.03 -2.94
C HIS A 102 2.81 5.23 -3.95
N VAL A 103 3.36 4.09 -4.46
CA VAL A 103 4.56 4.08 -5.32
C VAL A 103 4.44 4.94 -6.56
N GLU A 104 3.23 5.21 -7.03
CA GLU A 104 2.94 6.07 -8.17
C GLU A 104 3.28 7.55 -7.93
N ARG A 105 3.65 7.94 -6.71
CA ARG A 105 4.03 9.32 -6.37
C ARG A 105 5.53 9.58 -6.51
N TYR A 106 6.35 8.54 -6.70
CA TYR A 106 7.81 8.70 -6.76
C TYR A 106 8.30 8.85 -8.20
N ILE A 107 8.88 10.01 -8.51
CA ILE A 107 9.40 10.35 -9.85
C ILE A 107 10.38 9.29 -10.34
N LYS A 108 11.27 8.81 -9.47
CA LYS A 108 12.25 7.77 -9.83
C LYS A 108 11.61 6.47 -10.33
N ILE A 109 10.45 6.11 -9.80
CA ILE A 109 9.70 4.92 -10.22
C ILE A 109 9.00 5.17 -11.57
N HIS A 110 8.57 6.41 -11.83
CA HIS A 110 8.06 6.78 -13.16
C HIS A 110 9.14 6.68 -14.24
N ASP A 111 10.36 7.12 -13.92
CA ASP A 111 11.51 7.07 -14.84
C ASP A 111 11.95 5.62 -15.11
N ASP A 112 11.89 4.78 -14.09
CA ASP A 112 12.30 3.38 -14.17
C ASP A 112 11.37 2.45 -13.35
N PRO A 113 10.27 1.94 -13.94
CA PRO A 113 9.36 1.01 -13.27
C PRO A 113 9.98 -0.35 -12.92
N GLU A 114 11.14 -0.70 -13.51
CA GLU A 114 11.81 -1.97 -13.20
C GLU A 114 12.29 -2.02 -11.74
N ILE A 115 12.49 -0.87 -11.10
CA ILE A 115 12.73 -0.78 -9.65
C ILE A 115 11.62 -1.51 -8.86
N ILE A 116 10.35 -1.34 -9.27
CA ILE A 116 9.22 -2.03 -8.62
C ILE A 116 9.22 -3.52 -8.93
N TYR A 117 9.53 -3.90 -10.18
CA TYR A 117 9.68 -5.31 -10.56
C TYR A 117 10.70 -6.01 -9.64
N ASP A 118 11.89 -5.45 -9.48
CA ASP A 118 12.96 -6.01 -8.65
C ASP A 118 12.57 -6.06 -7.15
N CYS A 119 11.88 -5.04 -6.65
CA CYS A 119 11.38 -5.03 -5.27
C CYS A 119 10.34 -6.12 -5.03
N ILE A 120 9.43 -6.38 -5.98
CA ILE A 120 8.46 -7.48 -5.90
C ILE A 120 9.18 -8.83 -5.88
N LYS A 121 10.17 -9.04 -6.74
CA LYS A 121 11.01 -10.25 -6.74
C LYS A 121 11.75 -10.44 -5.42
N THR A 122 12.08 -9.36 -4.73
CA THR A 122 12.68 -9.39 -3.39
C THR A 122 11.62 -9.63 -2.29
N GLY A 123 10.32 -9.44 -2.60
CA GLY A 123 9.19 -9.75 -1.74
C GLY A 123 8.50 -8.55 -1.12
N ALA A 124 8.59 -7.38 -1.77
CA ALA A 124 7.78 -6.22 -1.42
C ALA A 124 6.33 -6.38 -1.89
N ILE A 125 5.42 -5.80 -1.13
CA ILE A 125 4.02 -5.57 -1.51
C ILE A 125 3.89 -4.13 -1.97
N ILE A 126 3.19 -3.91 -3.06
CA ILE A 126 3.07 -2.61 -3.71
C ILE A 126 1.67 -2.05 -3.52
N GLN A 127 1.58 -0.83 -2.98
CA GLN A 127 0.34 -0.10 -2.81
C GLN A 127 0.32 1.14 -3.72
N ILE A 128 -0.83 1.42 -4.31
CA ILE A 128 -1.14 2.68 -5.00
C ILE A 128 -2.38 3.33 -4.40
N ASN A 129 -2.57 4.63 -4.65
CA ASN A 129 -3.71 5.39 -4.16
C ASN A 129 -4.92 5.30 -5.09
N SER A 130 -6.11 5.13 -4.51
CA SER A 130 -7.39 5.10 -5.23
C SER A 130 -7.65 6.39 -6.02
N SER A 131 -7.30 7.55 -5.46
CA SER A 131 -7.44 8.85 -6.13
C SER A 131 -6.54 8.98 -7.35
N SER A 132 -5.32 8.45 -7.31
CA SER A 132 -4.38 8.39 -8.43
C SER A 132 -4.94 7.52 -9.56
N LEU A 133 -5.44 6.35 -9.21
CA LEU A 133 -5.99 5.36 -10.12
C LEU A 133 -7.18 5.89 -10.94
N ILE A 134 -8.05 6.71 -10.34
CA ILE A 134 -9.20 7.32 -11.03
C ILE A 134 -8.89 8.70 -11.64
N GLY A 135 -7.61 9.07 -11.72
CA GLY A 135 -7.15 10.27 -12.42
C GLY A 135 -7.31 11.60 -11.67
N LYS A 136 -7.60 11.58 -10.35
CA LYS A 136 -7.69 12.82 -9.55
C LYS A 136 -6.34 13.51 -9.35
N GLN A 137 -5.24 12.79 -9.55
CA GLN A 137 -3.87 13.31 -9.52
C GLN A 137 -3.30 13.60 -10.92
N GLY A 138 -4.15 13.55 -11.94
CA GLY A 138 -3.79 13.80 -13.34
C GLY A 138 -3.73 12.53 -14.19
N LYS A 139 -3.85 12.74 -15.50
CA LYS A 139 -3.92 11.62 -16.47
C LYS A 139 -2.61 10.83 -16.57
N GLU A 140 -1.49 11.47 -16.36
CA GLU A 140 -0.17 10.83 -16.42
C GLU A 140 -0.01 9.81 -15.29
N ILE A 141 -0.29 10.21 -14.04
CA ILE A 141 -0.29 9.32 -12.89
C ILE A 141 -1.29 8.18 -13.07
N GLN A 142 -2.49 8.47 -13.59
CA GLN A 142 -3.48 7.43 -13.88
C GLN A 142 -2.95 6.40 -14.90
N ARG A 143 -2.30 6.84 -15.97
CA ARG A 143 -1.70 5.94 -16.96
C ARG A 143 -0.62 5.07 -16.33
N PHE A 144 0.18 5.66 -15.47
CA PHE A 144 1.23 4.93 -14.75
C PHE A 144 0.65 3.89 -13.80
N CYS A 145 -0.37 4.20 -13.00
CA CYS A 145 -1.08 3.22 -12.19
C CYS A 145 -1.61 2.04 -13.03
N ASN A 146 -2.20 2.34 -14.20
CA ASN A 146 -2.68 1.30 -15.09
C ASN A 146 -1.54 0.43 -15.64
N LEU A 147 -0.43 1.03 -16.02
CA LEU A 147 0.77 0.30 -16.46
C LEU A 147 1.24 -0.69 -15.39
N LEU A 148 1.34 -0.24 -14.13
CA LEU A 148 1.75 -1.11 -13.02
C LEU A 148 0.76 -2.27 -12.81
N ILE A 149 -0.56 -2.03 -12.90
CA ILE A 149 -1.58 -3.08 -12.79
C ILE A 149 -1.46 -4.08 -13.96
N GLU A 150 -1.31 -3.59 -15.19
CA GLU A 150 -1.17 -4.40 -16.39
C GLU A 150 0.08 -5.30 -16.35
N ARG A 151 1.09 -4.90 -15.58
CA ARG A 151 2.33 -5.65 -15.35
C ARG A 151 2.30 -6.53 -14.08
N ASN A 152 1.17 -6.72 -13.41
CA ASN A 152 1.05 -7.41 -12.11
C ASN A 152 1.95 -6.81 -11.02
N MET A 153 2.18 -5.51 -11.06
CA MET A 153 3.04 -4.81 -10.11
C MET A 153 2.29 -4.09 -8.99
N VAL A 154 0.98 -4.28 -8.87
CA VAL A 154 0.15 -3.70 -7.81
C VAL A 154 -0.53 -4.80 -7.01
N HIS A 155 -0.49 -4.71 -5.70
CA HIS A 155 -1.10 -5.69 -4.80
C HIS A 155 -2.21 -5.10 -3.95
N LEU A 156 -2.15 -3.79 -3.66
CA LEU A 156 -3.09 -3.08 -2.79
C LEU A 156 -3.48 -1.74 -3.39
N VAL A 157 -4.75 -1.39 -3.25
CA VAL A 157 -5.22 -0.02 -3.47
C VAL A 157 -5.73 0.53 -2.15
N ALA A 158 -5.21 1.69 -1.74
CA ALA A 158 -5.60 2.36 -0.50
C ALA A 158 -6.15 3.76 -0.76
N THR A 159 -6.81 4.35 0.23
CA THR A 159 -7.36 5.70 0.11
C THR A 159 -6.32 6.78 0.31
N ASP A 160 -5.39 6.56 1.22
CA ASP A 160 -4.50 7.59 1.75
C ASP A 160 -5.29 8.86 2.14
N ALA A 161 -6.45 8.64 2.81
CA ALA A 161 -7.40 9.69 3.14
C ALA A 161 -6.90 10.52 4.31
N HIS A 162 -7.02 11.85 4.20
CA HIS A 162 -6.61 12.80 5.23
C HIS A 162 -7.75 13.76 5.62
N GLY A 163 -8.97 13.47 5.21
CA GLY A 163 -10.13 14.28 5.57
C GLY A 163 -11.34 14.01 4.69
N SER A 164 -12.44 14.71 5.01
CA SER A 164 -13.73 14.56 4.33
C SER A 164 -13.85 15.39 3.03
N GLN A 165 -13.03 16.42 2.87
CA GLN A 165 -13.09 17.34 1.72
C GLN A 165 -11.88 17.16 0.78
N ARG A 166 -10.67 17.39 1.28
CA ARG A 166 -9.43 17.14 0.55
C ARG A 166 -8.93 15.74 0.90
N ARG A 167 -8.42 15.00 -0.11
CA ARG A 167 -7.94 13.61 0.06
C ARG A 167 -9.00 12.73 0.74
N ARG A 168 -10.26 12.86 0.30
CA ARG A 168 -11.37 12.04 0.79
C ARG A 168 -11.22 10.59 0.30
N PRO A 169 -11.78 9.61 1.02
CA PRO A 169 -11.77 8.23 0.57
C PRO A 169 -12.57 8.07 -0.73
N MET A 170 -11.98 7.42 -1.74
CA MET A 170 -12.58 7.20 -3.06
C MET A 170 -12.49 5.71 -3.47
N MET A 171 -12.70 4.81 -2.51
CA MET A 171 -12.54 3.36 -2.72
C MET A 171 -13.56 2.81 -3.71
N LYS A 172 -14.83 3.18 -3.55
CA LYS A 172 -15.92 2.67 -4.40
C LYS A 172 -15.71 3.02 -5.88
N ASP A 173 -15.37 4.28 -6.14
CA ASP A 173 -15.14 4.75 -7.52
C ASP A 173 -13.94 4.03 -8.15
N ALA A 174 -12.88 3.83 -7.38
CA ALA A 174 -11.69 3.13 -7.84
C ALA A 174 -11.94 1.63 -8.05
N TYR A 175 -12.68 0.98 -7.17
CA TYR A 175 -13.10 -0.42 -7.34
C TYR A 175 -13.90 -0.59 -8.64
N GLN A 176 -14.92 0.24 -8.86
CA GLN A 176 -15.75 0.19 -10.08
C GLN A 176 -14.94 0.47 -11.34
N TYR A 177 -13.95 1.35 -11.26
CA TYR A 177 -13.05 1.62 -12.37
C TYR A 177 -12.25 0.36 -12.76
N ILE A 178 -11.68 -0.36 -11.78
CA ILE A 178 -10.92 -1.59 -12.03
C ILE A 178 -11.83 -2.72 -12.49
N GLU A 179 -12.98 -2.93 -11.85
CA GLU A 179 -13.94 -3.94 -12.23
C GLU A 179 -14.37 -3.78 -13.70
N LYS A 180 -14.68 -2.55 -14.12
CA LYS A 180 -15.10 -2.24 -15.49
C LYS A 180 -13.96 -2.35 -16.50
N LYS A 181 -12.75 -1.92 -16.13
CA LYS A 181 -11.62 -1.86 -17.06
C LYS A 181 -10.92 -3.20 -17.23
N TYR A 182 -10.85 -3.98 -16.18
CA TYR A 182 -10.11 -5.25 -16.15
C TYR A 182 -11.04 -6.43 -15.83
N SER A 183 -11.33 -6.67 -14.56
CA SER A 183 -12.28 -7.69 -14.11
C SER A 183 -12.67 -7.49 -12.64
N LYS A 184 -13.77 -8.15 -12.23
CA LYS A 184 -14.17 -8.24 -10.82
C LYS A 184 -13.11 -8.95 -9.98
N GLU A 185 -12.51 -10.00 -10.50
CA GLU A 185 -11.47 -10.76 -9.80
C GLU A 185 -10.25 -9.88 -9.45
N ILE A 186 -9.77 -9.08 -10.41
CA ILE A 186 -8.68 -8.13 -10.17
C ILE A 186 -9.10 -7.08 -9.14
N ALA A 187 -10.32 -6.55 -9.24
CA ALA A 187 -10.83 -5.60 -8.26
C ALA A 187 -10.90 -6.23 -6.87
N ASP A 188 -11.48 -7.42 -6.72
CA ASP A 188 -11.57 -8.11 -5.44
C ASP A 188 -10.17 -8.35 -4.83
N ASN A 189 -9.19 -8.74 -5.63
CA ASN A 189 -7.83 -8.97 -5.15
C ASN A 189 -7.18 -7.68 -4.64
N LEU A 190 -7.23 -6.60 -5.42
CA LEU A 190 -6.58 -5.33 -5.10
C LEU A 190 -7.21 -4.58 -3.92
N PHE A 191 -8.52 -4.74 -3.71
CA PHE A 191 -9.29 -3.93 -2.75
C PHE A 191 -9.78 -4.71 -1.51
N ILE A 192 -9.89 -6.05 -1.60
CA ILE A 192 -10.51 -6.87 -0.56
C ILE A 192 -9.60 -8.01 -0.12
N ASN A 193 -9.27 -8.95 -1.03
CA ASN A 193 -8.64 -10.20 -0.66
C ASN A 193 -7.24 -10.01 -0.08
N ASN A 194 -6.41 -9.20 -0.72
CA ASN A 194 -5.05 -8.93 -0.24
C ASN A 194 -5.04 -8.13 1.07
N ALA A 195 -5.97 -7.18 1.23
CA ALA A 195 -6.13 -6.48 2.50
C ALA A 195 -6.61 -7.42 3.62
N GLN A 196 -7.49 -8.38 3.31
CA GLN A 196 -7.90 -9.40 4.27
C GLN A 196 -6.74 -10.33 4.66
N CYS A 197 -5.84 -10.68 3.73
CA CYS A 197 -4.62 -11.42 4.06
C CYS A 197 -3.76 -10.68 5.10
N ILE A 198 -3.62 -9.36 4.99
CA ILE A 198 -2.92 -8.55 5.99
C ILE A 198 -3.60 -8.63 7.34
N LEU A 199 -4.94 -8.49 7.40
CA LEU A 199 -5.71 -8.57 8.65
C LEU A 199 -5.57 -9.95 9.31
N ASP A 200 -5.51 -11.00 8.52
CA ASP A 200 -5.37 -12.39 8.99
C ASP A 200 -3.90 -12.79 9.23
N ASN A 201 -2.94 -11.91 9.00
CA ASN A 201 -1.49 -12.18 9.01
C ASN A 201 -1.09 -13.38 8.12
N LYS A 202 -1.77 -13.53 6.97
CA LYS A 202 -1.49 -14.53 5.94
C LYS A 202 -0.63 -13.94 4.83
N GLU A 203 0.05 -14.78 4.08
CA GLU A 203 0.81 -14.34 2.90
C GLU A 203 -0.13 -13.94 1.76
N ILE A 204 0.16 -12.80 1.13
CA ILE A 204 -0.46 -12.39 -0.12
C ILE A 204 0.18 -13.21 -1.24
N ILE A 205 -0.63 -13.86 -2.05
CA ILE A 205 -0.16 -14.59 -3.23
C ILE A 205 0.21 -13.56 -4.30
N ILE A 206 1.50 -13.43 -4.54
CA ILE A 206 2.04 -12.51 -5.56
C ILE A 206 2.12 -13.27 -6.88
N GLU A 207 1.35 -12.84 -7.88
CA GLU A 207 1.54 -13.31 -9.24
C GLU A 207 2.85 -12.75 -9.79
N GLU A 208 3.54 -13.52 -10.65
CA GLU A 208 4.79 -13.10 -11.29
C GLU A 208 4.58 -11.76 -12.01
N PRO A 209 5.35 -10.71 -11.69
CA PRO A 209 5.29 -9.46 -12.43
C PRO A 209 5.86 -9.64 -13.84
N PHE A 210 5.43 -8.82 -14.79
CA PHE A 210 5.88 -8.89 -16.17
C PHE A 210 6.99 -7.89 -16.46
N GLU A 211 8.07 -8.35 -17.08
CA GLU A 211 9.09 -7.47 -17.65
C GLU A 211 8.54 -6.63 -18.81
N LYS A 212 9.16 -5.51 -19.08
CA LYS A 212 8.80 -4.58 -20.17
C LYS A 212 8.69 -5.25 -21.53
N SER A 213 9.51 -6.26 -21.80
CA SER A 213 9.52 -7.02 -23.06
C SER A 213 8.30 -7.91 -23.27
N MET A 214 7.54 -8.24 -22.20
CA MET A 214 6.40 -9.18 -22.25
C MET A 214 5.03 -8.49 -22.23
N GLU A 215 4.95 -7.18 -22.19
CA GLU A 215 3.71 -6.40 -21.98
C GLU A 215 2.57 -6.75 -22.95
N LYS A 216 2.87 -7.00 -24.24
CA LYS A 216 1.83 -7.23 -25.27
C LYS A 216 1.25 -8.64 -25.30
N VAL A 217 2.02 -9.65 -24.92
CA VAL A 217 1.63 -11.05 -25.10
C VAL A 217 0.86 -11.60 -23.89
N SER A 218 1.20 -11.16 -22.70
CA SER A 218 0.63 -11.69 -21.46
C SER A 218 -0.74 -11.09 -21.12
N PHE A 219 -0.94 -9.79 -21.34
CA PHE A 219 -2.22 -9.12 -21.10
C PHE A 219 -3.34 -9.70 -21.97
N LEU A 220 -3.07 -9.97 -23.25
CA LEU A 220 -4.04 -10.60 -24.15
C LEU A 220 -4.41 -12.03 -23.72
N LYS A 221 -3.45 -12.82 -23.22
CA LYS A 221 -3.72 -14.18 -22.72
C LYS A 221 -4.62 -14.22 -21.49
N ARG A 222 -4.61 -13.17 -20.66
CA ARG A 222 -5.42 -13.06 -19.45
C ARG A 222 -6.89 -12.71 -19.77
N ILE A 223 -7.10 -11.86 -20.79
CA ILE A 223 -8.45 -11.49 -21.27
C ILE A 223 -9.12 -12.66 -22.00
N PHE A 224 -8.35 -13.52 -22.68
CA PHE A 224 -8.86 -14.64 -23.50
C PHE A 224 -8.80 -16.03 -22.80
N ARG A 225 -8.37 -16.11 -21.53
CA ARG A 225 -8.55 -17.32 -20.71
C ARG A 225 -9.93 -17.30 -20.03
N ARG A 226 -10.94 -17.42 -20.85
CA ARG A 226 -12.29 -17.85 -20.48
C ARG A 226 -12.66 -19.08 -21.25
#